data_30d4fe19dc184aa13630454e2b7636a8
#
_entry.id   30d4fe19dc184aa13630454e2b7636a8
#
_cell.length_a   1.000
_cell.length_b   1.000
_cell.length_c   1.000
_cell.angle_alpha   90.00
_cell.angle_beta   90.00
_cell.angle_gamma   90.00
#
_symmetry.space_group_name_H-M   'P 1'
#
loop_
_entity.id
_entity.type
_entity.pdbx_description
1 polymer ?
#
loop_
_entity_poly.entity_id
_entity_poly.type
_entity_poly.pdbx_seq_one_letter_code
_entity_poly.pdbx_strand_id
1 'polypeptide(L)'
;IDIFNWFLGTVPKRVYASGGNSYFKEREHFDNVMCIFDYDTPQGEVRAFYEVLTTTSYGGGFFESFMGTQASIKISEIASSSAIYRETGDHVPPWDDLVNGNYLIRKPAPPKPEASADAVKSYESAAPEIFDLPGDFGKPAHQPHLENFFAAVRGQAKLNCDARHAFESEAPIFWVNPSARERRPIDLTSEHLSV
;
A
#
# COMPACT_ATOMS: atom_id res chain seq x y z
N ILE A 1 -2.38 1.68 6.93
CA ILE A 1 -1.70 0.65 7.75
C ILE A 1 -2.49 -0.65 7.74
N ASP A 2 -3.81 -0.59 7.86
CA ASP A 2 -4.68 -1.78 7.83
C ASP A 2 -4.40 -2.69 6.62
N ILE A 3 -4.33 -2.13 5.42
CA ILE A 3 -4.00 -2.85 4.18
C ILE A 3 -2.63 -3.54 4.28
N PHE A 4 -1.62 -2.88 4.86
CA PHE A 4 -0.30 -3.50 5.08
C PHE A 4 -0.40 -4.67 6.06
N ASN A 5 -1.05 -4.47 7.21
CA ASN A 5 -1.23 -5.52 8.20
C ASN A 5 -1.98 -6.72 7.60
N TRP A 6 -3.02 -6.47 6.81
CA TRP A 6 -3.80 -7.53 6.16
C TRP A 6 -2.98 -8.32 5.14
N PHE A 7 -2.25 -7.64 4.24
CA PHE A 7 -1.45 -8.33 3.22
C PHE A 7 -0.23 -9.04 3.80
N LEU A 8 0.40 -8.46 4.84
CA LEU A 8 1.60 -9.03 5.47
C LEU A 8 1.27 -10.05 6.57
N GLY A 9 0.02 -10.10 7.04
CA GLY A 9 -0.44 -11.01 8.09
C GLY A 9 0.19 -10.75 9.46
N THR A 10 0.71 -9.53 9.70
CA THR A 10 1.39 -9.13 10.92
C THR A 10 1.27 -7.63 11.15
N VAL A 11 1.65 -7.16 12.34
CA VAL A 11 1.72 -5.74 12.69
C VAL A 11 3.17 -5.23 12.64
N PRO A 12 3.40 -3.93 12.48
CA PRO A 12 4.76 -3.42 12.40
C PRO A 12 5.49 -3.51 13.75
N LYS A 13 6.79 -3.78 13.70
CA LYS A 13 7.69 -3.82 14.87
C LYS A 13 8.34 -2.48 15.19
N ARG A 14 8.36 -1.57 14.24
CA ARG A 14 9.06 -0.28 14.38
C ARG A 14 8.45 0.77 13.46
N VAL A 15 8.48 2.02 13.92
CA VAL A 15 8.17 3.19 13.10
C VAL A 15 9.29 4.21 13.16
N TYR A 16 9.60 4.80 12.01
CA TYR A 16 10.42 6.00 11.89
C TYR A 16 9.66 7.03 11.07
N ALA A 17 9.60 8.28 11.57
CA ALA A 17 8.84 9.32 10.91
C ALA A 17 9.55 10.67 10.88
N SER A 18 9.23 11.44 9.85
CA SER A 18 9.56 12.85 9.72
C SER A 18 8.32 13.60 9.27
N GLY A 19 8.04 14.75 9.87
CA GLY A 19 6.86 15.53 9.54
C GLY A 19 6.81 16.83 10.32
N GLY A 20 5.80 17.63 10.03
CA GLY A 20 5.63 18.91 10.70
C GLY A 20 4.51 19.75 10.10
N ASN A 21 4.50 21.03 10.52
CA ASN A 21 3.60 22.04 10.04
C ASN A 21 4.35 23.00 9.09
N SER A 22 4.29 22.71 7.80
CA SER A 22 4.96 23.50 6.78
C SER A 22 4.07 24.61 6.23
N TYR A 23 2.79 24.32 6.08
CA TYR A 23 1.78 25.23 5.55
C TYR A 23 0.89 25.80 6.66
N PHE A 24 0.27 24.97 7.47
CA PHE A 24 -0.60 25.37 8.58
C PHE A 24 0.20 25.50 9.90
N LYS A 25 1.06 26.47 9.99
CA LYS A 25 2.03 26.64 11.08
C LYS A 25 1.42 26.77 12.48
N GLU A 26 0.18 27.26 12.56
CA GLU A 26 -0.55 27.51 13.80
C GLU A 26 -1.38 26.31 14.28
N ARG A 27 -1.37 25.20 13.51
CA ARG A 27 -2.17 24.01 13.88
C ARG A 27 -1.36 23.06 14.77
N GLU A 28 -2.07 22.38 15.65
CA GLU A 28 -1.51 21.36 16.54
C GLU A 28 -1.07 20.10 15.77
N HIS A 29 -1.86 19.70 14.76
CA HIS A 29 -1.62 18.51 13.96
C HIS A 29 -0.73 18.83 12.75
N PHE A 30 0.17 17.90 12.45
CA PHE A 30 1.04 17.99 11.29
C PHE A 30 0.22 18.05 9.98
N ASP A 31 0.66 18.86 9.05
CA ASP A 31 0.08 18.94 7.70
C ASP A 31 0.84 18.09 6.67
N ASN A 32 1.99 17.57 7.07
CA ASN A 32 2.76 16.62 6.29
C ASN A 32 3.47 15.62 7.22
N VAL A 33 3.49 14.37 6.81
CA VAL A 33 4.25 13.31 7.46
C VAL A 33 4.65 12.22 6.45
N MET A 34 5.89 11.77 6.57
CA MET A 34 6.43 10.62 5.88
C MET A 34 6.94 9.65 6.91
N CYS A 35 6.58 8.39 6.84
CA CYS A 35 7.05 7.40 7.77
C CYS A 35 7.35 6.05 7.11
N ILE A 36 8.22 5.30 7.76
CA ILE A 36 8.58 3.94 7.41
C ILE A 36 8.18 3.06 8.58
N PHE A 37 7.45 1.99 8.28
CA PHE A 37 7.15 0.92 9.21
C PHE A 37 7.93 -0.32 8.82
N ASP A 38 8.67 -0.89 9.77
CA ASP A 38 9.36 -2.17 9.58
C ASP A 38 8.47 -3.31 10.08
N TYR A 39 8.34 -4.36 9.27
CA TYR A 39 7.60 -5.57 9.57
C TYR A 39 8.52 -6.78 9.52
N ASP A 40 8.32 -7.73 10.43
CA ASP A 40 8.89 -9.06 10.33
C ASP A 40 7.81 -9.99 9.75
N THR A 41 8.12 -10.62 8.63
CA THR A 41 7.23 -11.60 7.99
C THR A 41 7.93 -12.94 7.86
N PRO A 42 7.21 -14.05 7.65
CA PRO A 42 7.83 -15.34 7.38
C PRO A 42 8.77 -15.36 6.17
N GLN A 43 8.60 -14.41 5.25
CA GLN A 43 9.43 -14.27 4.05
C GLN A 43 10.63 -13.33 4.24
N GLY A 44 10.73 -12.69 5.41
CA GLY A 44 11.79 -11.76 5.75
C GLY A 44 11.27 -10.38 6.17
N GLU A 45 12.18 -9.43 6.31
CA GLU A 45 11.85 -8.06 6.70
C GLU A 45 11.23 -7.29 5.53
N VAL A 46 10.12 -6.61 5.80
CA VAL A 46 9.41 -5.73 4.85
C VAL A 46 9.38 -4.31 5.39
N ARG A 47 9.59 -3.33 4.50
CA ARG A 47 9.46 -1.91 4.82
C ARG A 47 8.26 -1.33 4.11
N ALA A 48 7.34 -0.76 4.88
CA ALA A 48 6.18 -0.05 4.36
C ALA A 48 6.42 1.46 4.50
N PHE A 49 6.34 2.16 3.38
CA PHE A 49 6.38 3.62 3.33
C PHE A 49 4.95 4.16 3.34
N TYR A 50 4.70 5.15 4.20
CA TYR A 50 3.42 5.83 4.29
C TYR A 50 3.63 7.34 4.24
N GLU A 51 2.88 8.02 3.40
CA GLU A 51 2.95 9.46 3.22
C GLU A 51 1.57 10.08 3.32
N VAL A 52 1.47 11.17 4.08
CA VAL A 52 0.33 12.08 4.08
C VAL A 52 0.81 13.50 3.80
N LEU A 53 0.28 14.11 2.78
CA LEU A 53 0.55 15.48 2.40
C LEU A 53 -0.77 16.18 2.06
N THR A 54 -1.23 17.06 2.96
CA THR A 54 -2.58 17.63 2.89
C THR A 54 -2.69 18.88 2.03
N THR A 55 -1.57 19.41 1.53
CA THR A 55 -1.50 20.75 0.91
C THR A 55 -0.90 20.75 -0.49
N THR A 56 -0.74 19.57 -1.10
CA THR A 56 -0.24 19.48 -2.47
C THR A 56 -1.35 19.50 -3.50
N SER A 57 -1.11 20.19 -4.62
CA SER A 57 -1.92 20.06 -5.83
C SER A 57 -1.41 18.99 -6.79
N TYR A 58 -0.25 18.37 -6.49
CA TYR A 58 0.24 17.22 -7.22
C TYR A 58 -0.60 15.99 -6.82
N GLY A 59 -1.51 15.60 -7.70
CA GLY A 59 -2.44 14.53 -7.44
C GLY A 59 -1.78 13.17 -7.49
N GLY A 60 -1.65 12.50 -6.35
CA GLY A 60 -1.27 11.09 -6.27
C GLY A 60 -2.47 10.16 -6.13
N GLY A 61 -3.55 10.66 -5.54
CA GLY A 61 -4.71 9.85 -5.13
C GLY A 61 -4.39 8.96 -3.95
N PHE A 62 -5.35 8.10 -3.62
CA PHE A 62 -5.20 7.10 -2.58
C PHE A 62 -4.82 5.77 -3.21
N PHE A 63 -3.69 5.21 -2.84
CA PHE A 63 -3.26 3.91 -3.32
C PHE A 63 -2.27 3.28 -2.35
N GLU A 64 -2.21 1.96 -2.37
CA GLU A 64 -1.18 1.13 -1.76
C GLU A 64 -0.33 0.48 -2.84
N SER A 65 0.98 0.39 -2.59
CA SER A 65 1.90 -0.33 -3.46
C SER A 65 2.66 -1.38 -2.65
N PHE A 66 2.75 -2.58 -3.23
CA PHE A 66 3.56 -3.66 -2.69
C PHE A 66 4.58 -4.06 -3.74
N MET A 67 5.85 -4.03 -3.38
CA MET A 67 6.95 -4.36 -4.27
C MET A 67 7.67 -5.59 -3.75
N GLY A 68 7.66 -6.63 -4.54
CA GLY A 68 8.33 -7.90 -4.27
C GLY A 68 9.36 -8.24 -5.34
N THR A 69 10.00 -9.37 -5.17
CA THR A 69 11.05 -9.84 -6.10
C THR A 69 10.51 -10.42 -7.40
N GLN A 70 9.23 -10.76 -7.46
CA GLN A 70 8.59 -11.34 -8.64
C GLN A 70 7.53 -10.43 -9.28
N ALA A 71 6.97 -9.52 -8.48
CA ALA A 71 5.92 -8.63 -8.91
C ALA A 71 5.83 -7.39 -8.03
N SER A 72 5.25 -6.34 -8.60
CA SER A 72 4.77 -5.18 -7.88
C SER A 72 3.29 -4.99 -8.15
N ILE A 73 2.51 -4.67 -7.12
CA ILE A 73 1.09 -4.39 -7.25
C ILE A 73 0.80 -2.98 -6.73
N LYS A 74 0.00 -2.24 -7.46
CA LYS A 74 -0.62 -0.98 -7.04
C LYS A 74 -2.12 -1.19 -6.94
N ILE A 75 -2.69 -0.90 -5.79
CA ILE A 75 -4.13 -1.02 -5.51
C ILE A 75 -4.68 0.35 -5.18
N SER A 76 -5.82 0.70 -5.76
CA SER A 76 -6.53 1.95 -5.51
C SER A 76 -8.03 1.71 -5.51
N GLU A 77 -8.78 2.52 -4.78
CA GLU A 77 -10.25 2.57 -4.89
C GLU A 77 -10.72 2.98 -6.29
N ILE A 78 -9.84 3.64 -7.06
CA ILE A 78 -10.06 3.94 -8.46
C ILE A 78 -9.50 2.78 -9.29
N ALA A 79 -10.36 1.91 -9.81
CA ALA A 79 -9.97 0.70 -10.53
C ALA A 79 -8.95 0.96 -11.65
N SER A 80 -9.12 2.03 -12.43
CA SER A 80 -8.18 2.40 -13.51
C SER A 80 -6.79 2.81 -13.03
N SER A 81 -6.62 3.06 -11.73
CA SER A 81 -5.33 3.37 -11.10
C SER A 81 -4.65 2.15 -10.48
N SER A 82 -5.32 1.00 -10.49
CA SER A 82 -4.76 -0.27 -10.04
C SER A 82 -4.02 -0.98 -11.18
N ALA A 83 -2.92 -1.65 -10.87
CA ALA A 83 -2.17 -2.44 -11.84
C ALA A 83 -1.25 -3.43 -11.13
N ILE A 84 -0.93 -4.52 -11.82
CA ILE A 84 0.09 -5.48 -11.40
C ILE A 84 1.20 -5.47 -12.46
N TYR A 85 2.42 -5.42 -11.97
CA TYR A 85 3.65 -5.40 -12.77
C TYR A 85 4.41 -6.68 -12.49
N ARG A 86 4.61 -7.53 -13.50
CA ARG A 86 5.49 -8.69 -13.38
C ARG A 86 6.92 -8.23 -13.54
N GLU A 87 7.78 -8.59 -12.60
CA GLU A 87 9.21 -8.31 -12.71
C GLU A 87 9.84 -9.09 -13.86
N THR A 88 10.89 -8.51 -14.45
CA THR A 88 11.64 -9.13 -15.52
C THR A 88 12.84 -9.87 -14.95
N GLY A 89 13.03 -11.11 -15.36
CA GLY A 89 14.15 -11.92 -14.94
C GLY A 89 13.86 -13.42 -15.08
N ASP A 90 14.90 -14.22 -15.25
CA ASP A 90 14.78 -15.67 -15.44
C ASP A 90 14.21 -16.40 -14.19
N HIS A 91 14.27 -15.74 -13.04
CA HIS A 91 13.73 -16.26 -11.78
C HIS A 91 12.22 -16.05 -11.63
N VAL A 92 11.59 -15.28 -12.53
CA VAL A 92 10.14 -15.01 -12.48
C VAL A 92 9.46 -15.85 -13.55
N PRO A 93 8.64 -16.85 -13.16
CA PRO A 93 7.96 -17.69 -14.13
C PRO A 93 6.96 -16.87 -14.99
N PRO A 94 6.63 -17.34 -16.19
CA PRO A 94 5.54 -16.74 -16.99
C PRO A 94 4.20 -16.89 -16.26
N TRP A 95 3.31 -15.92 -16.46
CA TRP A 95 1.99 -15.88 -15.83
C TRP A 95 0.84 -16.22 -16.80
N ASP A 96 1.14 -16.97 -17.84
CA ASP A 96 0.13 -17.35 -18.84
C ASP A 96 -1.01 -18.16 -18.23
N ASP A 97 -0.73 -19.01 -17.23
CA ASP A 97 -1.77 -19.75 -16.52
C ASP A 97 -2.73 -18.84 -15.75
N LEU A 98 -2.22 -17.75 -15.15
CA LEU A 98 -3.06 -16.77 -14.46
C LEU A 98 -3.94 -15.98 -15.44
N VAL A 99 -3.41 -15.69 -16.63
CA VAL A 99 -4.18 -15.04 -17.72
C VAL A 99 -5.22 -15.99 -18.28
N ASN A 100 -4.85 -17.23 -18.57
CA ASN A 100 -5.76 -18.26 -19.10
C ASN A 100 -6.86 -18.63 -18.11
N GLY A 101 -6.54 -18.60 -16.80
CA GLY A 101 -7.50 -18.79 -15.71
C GLY A 101 -8.38 -17.56 -15.41
N ASN A 102 -8.22 -16.48 -16.17
CA ASN A 102 -8.93 -15.21 -15.98
C ASN A 102 -8.72 -14.57 -14.60
N TYR A 103 -7.56 -14.81 -13.97
CA TYR A 103 -7.14 -14.12 -12.75
C TYR A 103 -6.46 -12.79 -13.04
N LEU A 104 -5.86 -12.66 -14.24
CA LEU A 104 -5.19 -11.45 -14.69
C LEU A 104 -5.57 -11.14 -16.15
N ILE A 105 -5.61 -9.85 -16.48
CA ILE A 105 -5.80 -9.37 -17.85
C ILE A 105 -4.52 -8.69 -18.31
N ARG A 106 -3.82 -9.26 -19.31
CA ARG A 106 -2.59 -8.69 -19.84
C ARG A 106 -2.86 -7.39 -20.58
N LYS A 107 -2.15 -6.33 -20.24
CA LYS A 107 -2.18 -5.05 -20.96
C LYS A 107 -1.24 -5.08 -22.16
N PRO A 108 -1.54 -4.33 -23.22
CA PRO A 108 -0.58 -4.08 -24.29
C PRO A 108 0.69 -3.47 -23.73
N ALA A 109 1.85 -3.93 -24.19
CA ALA A 109 3.12 -3.32 -23.82
C ALA A 109 3.12 -1.81 -24.19
N PRO A 110 3.62 -0.92 -23.32
CA PRO A 110 3.77 0.47 -23.70
C PRO A 110 4.66 0.59 -24.94
N PRO A 111 4.39 1.55 -25.84
CA PRO A 111 5.24 1.76 -27.00
C PRO A 111 6.67 2.04 -26.54
N LYS A 112 7.63 1.36 -27.16
CA LYS A 112 9.05 1.66 -26.88
C LYS A 112 9.31 3.12 -27.27
N PRO A 113 10.00 3.90 -26.40
CA PRO A 113 10.44 5.23 -26.78
C PRO A 113 11.30 5.13 -28.05
N GLU A 114 11.08 5.98 -29.03
CA GLU A 114 11.96 6.09 -30.18
C GLU A 114 13.37 6.46 -29.66
N ALA A 115 14.34 5.60 -29.89
CA ALA A 115 15.71 5.91 -29.54
C ALA A 115 16.19 7.09 -30.37
N SER A 116 16.47 8.23 -29.76
CA SER A 116 17.15 9.33 -30.46
C SER A 116 18.58 8.90 -30.79
N ALA A 117 19.08 9.30 -31.96
CA ALA A 117 20.41 8.95 -32.41
C ALA A 117 21.56 9.37 -31.45
N ASP A 118 21.28 10.33 -30.58
CA ASP A 118 22.19 10.88 -29.57
C ASP A 118 21.92 10.35 -28.13
N ALA A 119 21.07 9.34 -27.96
CA ALA A 119 20.80 8.81 -26.64
C ALA A 119 22.04 8.13 -26.08
N VAL A 120 22.54 8.65 -24.96
CA VAL A 120 23.53 7.94 -24.15
C VAL A 120 22.94 6.57 -23.85
N LYS A 121 23.66 5.49 -24.18
CA LYS A 121 23.26 4.12 -23.83
C LYS A 121 23.27 3.99 -22.30
N SER A 122 22.18 4.37 -21.66
CA SER A 122 21.90 4.00 -20.28
C SER A 122 21.47 2.52 -20.28
N TYR A 123 21.79 1.81 -19.20
CA TYR A 123 21.24 0.48 -18.98
C TYR A 123 19.75 0.64 -18.74
N GLU A 124 18.95 0.40 -19.76
CA GLU A 124 17.49 0.36 -19.63
C GLU A 124 17.10 -1.00 -19.09
N SER A 125 16.43 -1.02 -17.97
CA SER A 125 15.74 -2.22 -17.50
C SER A 125 14.67 -2.60 -18.52
N ALA A 126 14.48 -3.89 -18.77
CA ALA A 126 13.38 -4.35 -19.61
C ALA A 126 12.04 -3.83 -19.04
N ALA A 127 11.16 -3.36 -19.92
CA ALA A 127 9.84 -2.88 -19.50
C ALA A 127 9.07 -4.03 -18.84
N PRO A 128 8.41 -3.79 -17.68
CA PRO A 128 7.62 -4.83 -17.02
C PRO A 128 6.40 -5.21 -17.88
N GLU A 129 5.97 -6.46 -17.76
CA GLU A 129 4.63 -6.83 -18.23
C GLU A 129 3.59 -6.28 -17.25
N ILE A 130 2.55 -5.65 -17.78
CA ILE A 130 1.51 -4.99 -16.99
C ILE A 130 0.21 -5.76 -17.14
N PHE A 131 -0.46 -5.96 -16.01
CA PHE A 131 -1.74 -6.66 -15.93
C PHE A 131 -2.76 -5.84 -15.16
N ASP A 132 -4.03 -6.00 -15.55
CA ASP A 132 -5.18 -5.56 -14.75
C ASP A 132 -5.75 -6.73 -13.96
N LEU A 133 -6.37 -6.40 -12.83
CA LEU A 133 -7.23 -7.34 -12.12
C LEU A 133 -8.57 -7.43 -12.85
N PRO A 134 -9.05 -8.65 -13.16
CA PRO A 134 -10.41 -8.80 -13.67
C PRO A 134 -11.40 -8.47 -12.56
N GLY A 135 -12.38 -7.65 -12.83
CA GLY A 135 -13.47 -7.37 -11.91
C GLY A 135 -14.06 -5.98 -12.10
N ASP A 136 -15.35 -5.96 -12.07
CA ASP A 136 -16.13 -4.77 -11.82
C ASP A 136 -16.38 -4.75 -10.31
N PHE A 137 -15.84 -3.77 -9.60
CA PHE A 137 -16.16 -3.58 -8.18
C PHE A 137 -17.64 -3.25 -7.95
N GLY A 138 -18.42 -3.04 -9.02
CA GLY A 138 -19.89 -3.03 -9.14
C GLY A 138 -20.68 -2.26 -8.08
N LYS A 139 -20.06 -1.98 -6.93
CA LYS A 139 -20.62 -1.30 -5.79
C LYS A 139 -19.69 -0.17 -5.34
N PRO A 140 -20.23 0.96 -4.88
CA PRO A 140 -19.43 1.98 -4.19
C PRO A 140 -18.63 1.35 -3.04
N ALA A 141 -17.37 1.78 -2.85
CA ALA A 141 -16.43 1.17 -1.90
C ALA A 141 -16.98 1.06 -0.47
N HIS A 142 -17.79 2.04 -0.03
CA HIS A 142 -18.42 2.06 1.30
C HIS A 142 -19.59 1.08 1.44
N GLN A 143 -20.22 0.63 0.35
CA GLN A 143 -21.41 -0.22 0.42
C GLN A 143 -21.14 -1.60 1.03
N PRO A 144 -20.10 -2.37 0.61
CA PRO A 144 -19.77 -3.64 1.24
C PRO A 144 -19.46 -3.52 2.73
N HIS A 145 -18.84 -2.41 3.14
CA HIS A 145 -18.57 -2.14 4.55
C HIS A 145 -19.86 -2.00 5.35
N LEU A 146 -20.81 -1.20 4.87
CA LEU A 146 -22.12 -1.03 5.52
C LEU A 146 -22.94 -2.32 5.51
N GLU A 147 -22.92 -3.08 4.41
CA GLU A 147 -23.60 -4.38 4.32
C GLU A 147 -23.05 -5.35 5.37
N ASN A 148 -21.72 -5.45 5.54
CA ASN A 148 -21.10 -6.29 6.57
C ASN A 148 -21.47 -5.82 7.98
N PHE A 149 -21.42 -4.51 8.25
CA PHE A 149 -21.78 -3.96 9.56
C PHE A 149 -23.22 -4.29 9.94
N PHE A 150 -24.19 -4.02 9.06
CA PHE A 150 -25.59 -4.30 9.35
C PHE A 150 -25.90 -5.80 9.40
N ALA A 151 -25.23 -6.63 8.63
CA ALA A 151 -25.37 -8.09 8.74
C ALA A 151 -24.85 -8.59 10.10
N ALA A 152 -23.74 -8.04 10.57
CA ALA A 152 -23.18 -8.37 11.89
C ALA A 152 -24.12 -7.93 13.03
N VAL A 153 -24.69 -6.73 12.97
CA VAL A 153 -25.70 -6.25 13.93
C VAL A 153 -26.90 -7.20 14.01
N ARG A 154 -27.29 -7.82 12.90
CA ARG A 154 -28.38 -8.80 12.83
C ARG A 154 -27.97 -10.22 13.22
N GLY A 155 -26.71 -10.46 13.58
CA GLY A 155 -26.16 -11.78 13.89
C GLY A 155 -26.00 -12.69 12.66
N GLN A 156 -26.00 -12.16 11.46
CA GLN A 156 -25.91 -12.88 10.19
C GLN A 156 -24.50 -12.97 9.63
N ALA A 157 -23.55 -12.18 10.15
CA ALA A 157 -22.15 -12.18 9.73
C ALA A 157 -21.24 -11.83 10.92
N LYS A 158 -19.93 -12.09 10.76
CA LYS A 158 -18.88 -11.51 11.60
C LYS A 158 -18.45 -10.17 11.02
N LEU A 159 -18.01 -9.26 11.86
CA LEU A 159 -17.36 -8.02 11.40
C LEU A 159 -16.04 -8.36 10.72
N ASN A 160 -15.81 -7.77 9.56
CA ASN A 160 -14.52 -7.85 8.88
C ASN A 160 -13.44 -7.06 9.63
N CYS A 161 -13.85 -5.96 10.27
CA CYS A 161 -13.00 -5.15 11.12
C CYS A 161 -13.75 -4.90 12.44
N ASP A 162 -13.43 -5.68 13.45
CA ASP A 162 -13.94 -5.46 14.81
C ASP A 162 -13.04 -4.46 15.56
N ALA A 163 -13.44 -4.10 16.79
CA ALA A 163 -12.71 -3.09 17.58
C ALA A 163 -11.25 -3.49 17.86
N ARG A 164 -10.96 -4.79 18.04
CA ARG A 164 -9.59 -5.26 18.25
C ARG A 164 -8.76 -5.08 16.99
N HIS A 165 -9.27 -5.53 15.84
CA HIS A 165 -8.60 -5.38 14.56
C HIS A 165 -8.36 -3.91 14.22
N ALA A 166 -9.38 -3.05 14.44
CA ALA A 166 -9.25 -1.61 14.24
C ALA A 166 -8.12 -1.02 15.10
N PHE A 167 -8.06 -1.40 16.39
CA PHE A 167 -7.02 -0.91 17.29
C PHE A 167 -5.63 -1.40 16.86
N GLU A 168 -5.45 -2.66 16.51
CA GLU A 168 -4.18 -3.20 16.02
C GLU A 168 -3.69 -2.48 14.77
N SER A 169 -4.60 -2.01 13.93
CA SER A 169 -4.29 -1.24 12.72
C SER A 169 -3.96 0.23 13.02
N GLU A 170 -4.61 0.83 14.02
CA GLU A 170 -4.42 2.24 14.37
C GLU A 170 -3.29 2.49 15.36
N ALA A 171 -3.05 1.57 16.29
CA ALA A 171 -2.08 1.74 17.35
C ALA A 171 -0.68 2.15 16.86
N PRO A 172 -0.13 1.59 15.76
CA PRO A 172 1.14 2.03 15.21
C PRO A 172 1.17 3.51 14.80
N ILE A 173 0.02 4.08 14.41
CA ILE A 173 -0.08 5.46 13.93
C ILE A 173 0.13 6.44 15.09
N PHE A 174 -0.27 6.09 16.31
CA PHE A 174 -0.07 6.94 17.48
C PHE A 174 1.41 7.21 17.78
N TRP A 175 2.31 6.37 17.31
CA TRP A 175 3.74 6.49 17.49
C TRP A 175 4.46 7.25 16.36
N VAL A 176 3.73 7.61 15.31
CA VAL A 176 4.28 8.41 14.19
C VAL A 176 4.69 9.80 14.67
N ASN A 177 3.80 10.52 15.35
CA ASN A 177 4.08 11.87 15.85
C ASN A 177 5.20 11.89 16.90
N PRO A 178 5.24 10.99 17.89
CA PRO A 178 6.39 10.86 18.78
C PRO A 178 7.70 10.63 18.05
N SER A 179 7.73 9.69 17.08
CA SER A 179 8.93 9.43 16.29
C SER A 179 9.41 10.69 15.54
N ALA A 180 8.48 11.41 14.88
CA ALA A 180 8.82 12.63 14.16
C ALA A 180 9.33 13.77 15.08
N ARG A 181 8.73 13.93 16.25
CA ARG A 181 9.13 14.95 17.24
C ARG A 181 10.49 14.64 17.87
N GLU A 182 10.73 13.38 18.22
CA GLU A 182 11.95 12.90 18.84
C GLU A 182 13.07 12.65 17.80
N ARG A 183 12.73 12.63 16.51
CA ARG A 183 13.67 12.39 15.39
C ARG A 183 14.43 11.07 15.52
N ARG A 184 13.74 10.03 15.98
CA ARG A 184 14.31 8.69 16.14
C ARG A 184 13.29 7.60 15.82
N PRO A 185 13.75 6.40 15.45
CA PRO A 185 12.86 5.25 15.36
C PRO A 185 12.30 4.91 16.75
N ILE A 186 11.07 4.36 16.75
CA ILE A 186 10.42 3.81 17.94
C ILE A 186 10.12 2.34 17.67
N ASP A 187 10.64 1.47 18.52
CA ASP A 187 10.31 0.06 18.53
C ASP A 187 8.92 -0.14 19.15
N LEU A 188 8.06 -0.83 18.42
CA LEU A 188 6.69 -1.09 18.83
C LEU A 188 6.65 -2.44 19.57
N THR A 189 6.33 -2.38 20.85
CA THR A 189 6.20 -3.56 21.71
C THR A 189 4.72 -3.99 21.78
N SER A 190 4.47 -5.16 22.35
CA SER A 190 3.10 -5.62 22.62
C SER A 190 2.28 -4.65 23.46
N GLU A 191 2.92 -3.90 24.38
CA GLU A 191 2.25 -2.87 25.18
C GLU A 191 1.76 -1.68 24.34
N HIS A 192 2.47 -1.38 23.25
CA HIS A 192 2.11 -0.32 22.31
C HIS A 192 0.95 -0.72 21.37
N LEU A 193 0.73 -2.02 21.19
CA LEU A 193 -0.16 -2.61 20.18
C LEU A 193 -1.32 -3.42 20.79
N SER A 194 -1.48 -3.42 22.11
CA SER A 194 -2.54 -4.15 22.83
C SER A 194 -3.47 -3.19 23.58
N VAL A 195 -4.73 -3.59 23.70
CA VAL A 195 -5.73 -2.94 24.56
C VAL A 195 -5.65 -3.52 25.96
#